data_4eba305cb6757f38195878e97f76739b
#
_entry.id   4eba305cb6757f38195878e97f76739b
#
_cell.length_a   1.000
_cell.length_b   1.000
_cell.length_c   1.000
_cell.angle_alpha   90.00
_cell.angle_beta   90.00
_cell.angle_gamma   90.00
#
_symmetry.space_group_name_H-M   'P 1'
#
loop_
_entity.id
_entity.type
_entity.pdbx_description
1 polymer ?
#
loop_
_entity_poly.entity_id
_entity_poly.type
_entity_poly.pdbx_seq_one_letter_code
_entity_poly.pdbx_strand_id
1 'polypeptide(L)'
;MNFSKPIFQAGAILLLSFIVSLGSNFINGTPLPLIAKELEQATDEDINSSEPVLLVISIDQAKSFFDSNVLFLDARDEAYYNKGHIKGALKNIFFMELIFNIEQIQKKSDPLVVYCGDPGCGDSEDLAYNLQETGFTKLYVFKGGWLEWSAANYPSEKIN
;
A
#
# COMPACT_ATOMS: atom_id res chain seq x y z
N MET A 1 46.68 15.18 -24.08
CA MET A 1 46.21 14.10 -23.16
C MET A 1 44.96 13.49 -23.74
N ASN A 2 44.97 12.20 -24.15
CA ASN A 2 43.78 11.56 -24.78
C ASN A 2 42.73 11.18 -23.71
N PHE A 3 41.77 12.04 -23.49
CA PHE A 3 40.65 11.83 -22.53
C PHE A 3 39.63 10.74 -22.99
N SER A 4 39.77 10.23 -24.22
CA SER A 4 38.86 9.22 -24.77
C SER A 4 38.96 7.84 -24.11
N LYS A 5 40.17 7.44 -23.69
CA LYS A 5 40.40 6.12 -23.07
C LYS A 5 39.73 5.95 -21.71
N PRO A 6 39.81 6.88 -20.74
CA PRO A 6 39.16 6.72 -19.44
C PRO A 6 37.63 6.78 -19.55
N ILE A 7 37.05 7.58 -20.46
CA ILE A 7 35.60 7.64 -20.69
C ILE A 7 35.12 6.31 -21.27
N PHE A 8 35.83 5.74 -22.24
CA PHE A 8 35.48 4.45 -22.83
C PHE A 8 35.56 3.32 -21.78
N GLN A 9 36.59 3.33 -20.95
CA GLN A 9 36.76 2.35 -19.86
C GLN A 9 35.65 2.46 -18.82
N ALA A 10 35.28 3.69 -18.43
CA ALA A 10 34.16 3.90 -17.51
C ALA A 10 32.83 3.40 -18.10
N GLY A 11 32.58 3.69 -19.37
CA GLY A 11 31.39 3.19 -20.08
C GLY A 11 31.33 1.66 -20.16
N ALA A 12 32.49 1.03 -20.44
CA ALA A 12 32.54 -0.43 -20.48
C ALA A 12 32.30 -1.09 -19.11
N ILE A 13 32.81 -0.49 -18.03
CA ILE A 13 32.58 -0.98 -16.65
C ILE A 13 31.11 -0.85 -16.29
N LEU A 14 30.46 0.29 -16.59
CA LEU A 14 29.03 0.50 -16.33
C LEU A 14 28.17 -0.50 -17.10
N LEU A 15 28.48 -0.73 -18.37
CA LEU A 15 27.75 -1.70 -19.19
C LEU A 15 27.91 -3.14 -18.64
N LEU A 16 29.13 -3.51 -18.27
CA LEU A 16 29.40 -4.83 -17.70
C LEU A 16 28.67 -5.02 -16.35
N SER A 17 28.72 -4.04 -15.46
CA SER A 17 28.01 -4.10 -14.18
C SER A 17 26.49 -4.20 -14.35
N PHE A 18 25.93 -3.50 -15.33
CA PHE A 18 24.50 -3.58 -15.66
C PHE A 18 24.12 -4.97 -16.17
N ILE A 19 24.91 -5.57 -17.07
CA ILE A 19 24.68 -6.93 -17.58
C ILE A 19 24.77 -7.96 -16.45
N VAL A 20 25.78 -7.85 -15.58
CA VAL A 20 25.95 -8.75 -14.43
C VAL A 20 24.79 -8.62 -13.46
N SER A 21 24.32 -7.39 -13.18
CA SER A 21 23.18 -7.14 -12.29
C SER A 21 21.90 -7.76 -12.85
N LEU A 22 21.60 -7.55 -14.14
CA LEU A 22 20.45 -8.19 -14.78
C LEU A 22 20.57 -9.71 -14.77
N GLY A 23 21.75 -10.25 -15.14
CA GLY A 23 21.98 -11.70 -15.11
C GLY A 23 21.81 -12.30 -13.72
N SER A 24 22.31 -11.63 -12.69
CA SER A 24 22.13 -12.06 -11.30
C SER A 24 20.65 -12.10 -10.89
N ASN A 25 19.85 -11.13 -11.35
CA ASN A 25 18.42 -11.11 -11.06
C ASN A 25 17.67 -12.32 -11.66
N PHE A 26 18.10 -12.81 -12.83
CA PHE A 26 17.49 -14.00 -13.45
C PHE A 26 17.97 -15.34 -12.87
N ILE A 27 19.19 -15.37 -12.31
CA ILE A 27 19.76 -16.60 -11.73
C ILE A 27 19.25 -16.85 -10.31
N ASN A 28 18.87 -15.80 -9.59
CA ASN A 28 18.25 -15.93 -8.27
C ASN A 28 16.87 -16.56 -8.39
N GLY A 29 16.56 -17.53 -7.52
CA GLY A 29 15.31 -18.30 -7.56
C GLY A 29 14.01 -17.46 -7.40
N THR A 30 14.14 -16.21 -6.97
CA THR A 30 13.06 -15.22 -6.86
C THR A 30 13.51 -13.91 -7.52
N PRO A 31 13.40 -13.80 -8.87
CA PRO A 31 13.80 -12.59 -9.55
C PRO A 31 12.94 -11.41 -9.14
N LEU A 32 13.55 -10.28 -8.83
CA LEU A 32 12.84 -9.03 -8.56
C LEU A 32 12.13 -8.56 -9.82
N PRO A 33 10.85 -8.19 -9.75
CA PRO A 33 10.14 -7.65 -10.90
C PRO A 33 10.76 -6.30 -11.31
N LEU A 34 11.10 -6.16 -12.60
CA LEU A 34 11.62 -4.90 -13.15
C LEU A 34 10.54 -3.83 -13.33
N ILE A 35 9.30 -4.23 -13.26
CA ILE A 35 8.12 -3.34 -13.31
C ILE A 35 7.26 -3.70 -12.11
N ALA A 36 6.86 -2.71 -11.34
CA ALA A 36 5.91 -2.90 -10.26
C ALA A 36 4.58 -3.43 -10.82
N LYS A 37 4.08 -4.53 -10.25
CA LYS A 37 2.74 -5.02 -10.60
C LYS A 37 1.72 -4.15 -9.88
N GLU A 38 0.83 -3.50 -10.63
CA GLU A 38 -0.30 -2.81 -10.03
C GLU A 38 -1.23 -3.81 -9.35
N LEU A 39 -1.82 -3.40 -8.23
CA LEU A 39 -2.84 -4.19 -7.55
C LEU A 39 -4.09 -4.30 -8.42
N GLU A 40 -4.70 -5.46 -8.42
CA GLU A 40 -5.93 -5.73 -9.15
C GLU A 40 -7.13 -5.08 -8.45
N GLN A 41 -8.13 -4.66 -9.23
CA GLN A 41 -9.40 -4.14 -8.70
C GLN A 41 -10.23 -5.28 -8.13
N ALA A 42 -10.78 -5.07 -6.93
CA ALA A 42 -11.68 -6.02 -6.32
C ALA A 42 -13.00 -6.14 -7.09
N THR A 43 -13.44 -7.36 -7.30
CA THR A 43 -14.81 -7.66 -7.73
C THR A 43 -15.71 -7.93 -6.53
N ASP A 44 -17.02 -7.93 -6.72
CA ASP A 44 -17.96 -8.26 -5.64
C ASP A 44 -17.80 -9.72 -5.15
N GLU A 45 -17.28 -10.60 -6.01
CA GLU A 45 -16.96 -11.98 -5.65
C GLU A 45 -15.74 -12.06 -4.72
N ASP A 46 -14.70 -11.24 -4.98
CA ASP A 46 -13.50 -11.17 -4.16
C ASP A 46 -13.80 -10.66 -2.74
N ILE A 47 -14.69 -9.66 -2.63
CA ILE A 47 -15.09 -9.10 -1.34
C ILE A 47 -15.79 -10.14 -0.47
N ASN A 48 -16.56 -11.04 -1.08
CA ASN A 48 -17.29 -12.11 -0.39
C ASN A 48 -16.47 -13.39 -0.22
N SER A 49 -15.27 -13.45 -0.80
CA SER A 49 -14.39 -14.63 -0.73
C SER A 49 -13.81 -14.84 0.66
N SER A 50 -13.60 -16.09 1.03
CA SER A 50 -12.81 -16.49 2.22
C SER A 50 -11.30 -16.53 1.96
N GLU A 51 -10.88 -16.48 0.69
CA GLU A 51 -9.48 -16.56 0.30
C GLU A 51 -8.69 -15.30 0.70
N PRO A 52 -7.37 -15.41 0.91
CA PRO A 52 -6.51 -14.27 1.13
C PRO A 52 -6.48 -13.35 -0.09
N VAL A 53 -6.67 -12.04 0.12
CA VAL A 53 -6.68 -11.03 -0.95
C VAL A 53 -5.90 -9.79 -0.56
N LEU A 54 -5.29 -9.14 -1.57
CA LEU A 54 -4.78 -7.77 -1.51
C LEU A 54 -5.20 -7.08 -2.81
N LEU A 55 -6.22 -6.24 -2.74
CA LEU A 55 -6.93 -5.70 -3.90
C LEU A 55 -7.24 -4.21 -3.72
N VAL A 56 -7.38 -3.50 -4.83
CA VAL A 56 -7.86 -2.11 -4.84
C VAL A 56 -9.38 -2.09 -4.82
N ILE A 57 -9.95 -1.15 -4.08
CA ILE A 57 -11.40 -0.94 -4.01
C ILE A 57 -11.80 0.47 -4.48
N SER A 58 -13.01 0.57 -5.03
CA SER A 58 -13.67 1.82 -5.40
C SER A 58 -14.20 2.56 -4.16
N ILE A 59 -14.63 3.81 -4.34
CA ILE A 59 -15.28 4.59 -3.27
C ILE A 59 -16.59 3.96 -2.79
N ASP A 60 -17.37 3.35 -3.69
CA ASP A 60 -18.62 2.69 -3.33
C ASP A 60 -18.38 1.45 -2.48
N GLN A 61 -17.37 0.66 -2.84
CA GLN A 61 -16.92 -0.48 -2.06
C GLN A 61 -16.35 -0.05 -0.71
N ALA A 62 -15.52 1.00 -0.67
CA ALA A 62 -15.00 1.56 0.58
C ALA A 62 -16.14 2.05 1.49
N LYS A 63 -17.16 2.70 0.91
CA LYS A 63 -18.34 3.12 1.67
C LYS A 63 -19.14 1.94 2.23
N SER A 64 -19.28 0.86 1.45
CA SER A 64 -19.92 -0.37 1.90
C SER A 64 -19.17 -1.05 3.05
N PHE A 65 -17.84 -1.09 2.98
CA PHE A 65 -16.99 -1.56 4.08
C PHE A 65 -17.13 -0.70 5.33
N PHE A 66 -17.16 0.63 5.18
CA PHE A 66 -17.36 1.55 6.28
C PHE A 66 -18.71 1.31 6.97
N ASP A 67 -19.79 1.17 6.21
CA ASP A 67 -21.14 0.91 6.74
C ASP A 67 -21.26 -0.45 7.43
N SER A 68 -20.38 -1.39 7.05
CA SER A 68 -20.25 -2.70 7.67
C SER A 68 -19.29 -2.73 8.87
N ASN A 69 -18.82 -1.55 9.34
CA ASN A 69 -17.86 -1.39 10.44
C ASN A 69 -16.52 -2.09 10.22
N VAL A 70 -16.07 -2.22 8.98
CA VAL A 70 -14.71 -2.68 8.69
C VAL A 70 -13.71 -1.61 9.15
N LEU A 71 -12.59 -2.05 9.71
CA LEU A 71 -11.55 -1.14 10.20
C LEU A 71 -10.82 -0.49 9.04
N PHE A 72 -10.61 0.83 9.16
CA PHE A 72 -9.82 1.63 8.23
C PHE A 72 -8.49 2.05 8.84
N LEU A 73 -7.45 2.08 8.02
CA LEU A 73 -6.12 2.57 8.38
C LEU A 73 -5.74 3.74 7.49
N ASP A 74 -5.37 4.86 8.11
CA ASP A 74 -4.83 6.02 7.42
C ASP A 74 -3.30 5.91 7.33
N ALA A 75 -2.77 5.71 6.12
CA ALA A 75 -1.34 5.58 5.88
C ALA A 75 -0.60 6.92 5.86
N ARG A 76 -1.31 8.05 5.91
CA ARG A 76 -0.72 9.39 5.89
C ARG A 76 -0.01 9.71 7.21
N ASP A 77 0.86 10.71 7.13
CA ASP A 77 1.49 11.30 8.32
C ASP A 77 0.46 11.86 9.31
N GLU A 78 0.79 11.84 10.59
CA GLU A 78 -0.05 12.32 11.69
C GLU A 78 -0.57 13.75 11.48
N ALA A 79 0.22 14.62 10.87
CA ALA A 79 -0.18 16.00 10.59
C ALA A 79 -1.36 16.10 9.62
N TYR A 80 -1.49 15.16 8.68
CA TYR A 80 -2.63 15.06 7.77
C TYR A 80 -3.82 14.38 8.43
N TYR A 81 -3.59 13.29 9.16
CA TYR A 81 -4.62 12.60 9.92
C TYR A 81 -5.36 13.54 10.87
N ASN A 82 -4.63 14.35 11.65
CA ASN A 82 -5.23 15.28 12.62
C ASN A 82 -6.11 16.35 11.95
N LYS A 83 -5.78 16.79 10.73
CA LYS A 83 -6.59 17.77 9.97
C LYS A 83 -7.92 17.21 9.49
N GLY A 84 -8.03 15.90 9.36
CA GLY A 84 -9.24 15.21 8.94
C GLY A 84 -8.92 13.82 8.42
N HIS A 85 -9.70 12.83 8.86
CA HIS A 85 -9.56 11.41 8.50
C HIS A 85 -10.93 10.74 8.43
N ILE A 86 -11.00 9.55 7.84
CA ILE A 86 -12.21 8.72 7.83
C ILE A 86 -12.57 8.38 9.27
N LYS A 87 -13.81 8.60 9.65
CA LYS A 87 -14.26 8.40 11.03
C LYS A 87 -13.93 6.99 11.53
N GLY A 88 -13.28 6.92 12.70
CA GLY A 88 -12.87 5.66 13.33
C GLY A 88 -11.64 4.99 12.72
N ALA A 89 -10.99 5.60 11.72
CA ALA A 89 -9.75 5.06 11.18
C ALA A 89 -8.61 5.13 12.19
N LEU A 90 -7.75 4.11 12.23
CA LEU A 90 -6.50 4.16 12.96
C LEU A 90 -5.47 4.97 12.18
N LYS A 91 -4.67 5.75 12.90
CA LYS A 91 -3.57 6.49 12.31
C LYS A 91 -2.35 5.60 12.09
N ASN A 92 -1.56 5.94 11.07
CA ASN A 92 -0.23 5.37 10.88
C ASN A 92 0.70 5.84 12.03
N ILE A 93 1.25 4.87 12.73
CA ILE A 93 2.18 5.03 13.85
C ILE A 93 3.33 4.05 13.67
N PHE A 94 4.15 3.84 14.69
CA PHE A 94 5.15 2.78 14.66
C PHE A 94 4.51 1.45 14.26
N PHE A 95 5.04 0.79 13.21
CA PHE A 95 4.40 -0.36 12.55
C PHE A 95 4.03 -1.50 13.53
N MET A 96 4.92 -1.83 14.46
CA MET A 96 4.63 -2.88 15.46
C MET A 96 3.52 -2.48 16.44
N GLU A 97 3.44 -1.20 16.79
CA GLU A 97 2.36 -0.67 17.64
C GLU A 97 1.03 -0.65 16.87
N LEU A 98 1.06 -0.34 15.56
CA LEU A 98 -0.12 -0.41 14.70
C LEU A 98 -0.67 -1.83 14.64
N ILE A 99 0.19 -2.84 14.41
CA ILE A 99 -0.20 -4.25 14.43
C ILE A 99 -0.85 -4.62 15.75
N PHE A 100 -0.19 -4.27 16.86
CA PHE A 100 -0.72 -4.55 18.21
C PHE A 100 -2.11 -3.93 18.39
N ASN A 101 -2.32 -2.68 17.98
CA ASN A 101 -3.61 -1.99 18.09
C ASN A 101 -4.69 -2.66 17.22
N ILE A 102 -4.34 -3.09 15.99
CA ILE A 102 -5.28 -3.82 15.14
C ILE A 102 -5.69 -5.14 15.79
N GLU A 103 -4.73 -5.90 16.32
CA GLU A 103 -4.99 -7.21 16.94
C GLU A 103 -5.82 -7.12 18.26
N GLN A 104 -5.89 -5.94 18.89
CA GLN A 104 -6.82 -5.70 20.01
C GLN A 104 -8.27 -5.53 19.53
N ILE A 105 -8.49 -5.17 18.26
CA ILE A 105 -9.81 -4.84 17.70
C ILE A 105 -10.35 -6.03 16.91
N GLN A 106 -9.53 -6.68 16.11
CA GLN A 106 -9.94 -7.72 15.16
C GLN A 106 -8.84 -8.76 14.91
N LYS A 107 -9.20 -9.86 14.25
CA LYS A 107 -8.26 -10.92 13.83
C LYS A 107 -7.56 -10.53 12.53
N LYS A 108 -6.41 -11.14 12.25
CA LYS A 108 -5.69 -10.97 10.97
C LYS A 108 -6.45 -11.47 9.74
N SER A 109 -7.44 -12.33 9.95
CA SER A 109 -8.33 -12.83 8.89
C SER A 109 -9.53 -11.93 8.58
N ASP A 110 -9.76 -10.91 9.39
CA ASP A 110 -10.87 -9.99 9.18
C ASP A 110 -10.49 -8.92 8.15
N PRO A 111 -11.45 -8.38 7.39
CA PRO A 111 -11.19 -7.38 6.37
C PRO A 111 -10.63 -6.09 6.97
N LEU A 112 -9.71 -5.47 6.26
CA LEU A 112 -9.02 -4.25 6.64
C LEU A 112 -8.85 -3.34 5.42
N VAL A 113 -9.25 -2.09 5.52
CA VAL A 113 -9.09 -1.10 4.44
C VAL A 113 -7.95 -0.15 4.77
N VAL A 114 -6.99 -0.02 3.87
CA VAL A 114 -5.89 0.94 3.97
C VAL A 114 -6.09 2.05 2.95
N TYR A 115 -5.92 3.31 3.35
CA TYR A 115 -6.03 4.44 2.44
C TYR A 115 -4.93 5.48 2.70
N CYS A 116 -4.71 6.36 1.71
CA CYS A 116 -3.78 7.47 1.80
C CYS A 116 -4.45 8.81 1.41
N GLY A 117 -3.68 9.77 0.91
CA GLY A 117 -4.18 11.10 0.56
C GLY A 117 -5.02 11.12 -0.71
N ASP A 118 -4.48 10.55 -1.77
CA ASP A 118 -5.01 10.59 -3.13
C ASP A 118 -4.51 9.38 -3.95
N PRO A 119 -4.97 9.19 -5.20
CA PRO A 119 -4.60 8.04 -6.02
C PRO A 119 -3.10 7.91 -6.35
N GLY A 120 -2.34 9.01 -6.27
CA GLY A 120 -0.90 9.03 -6.54
C GLY A 120 -0.04 8.64 -5.34
N CYS A 121 -0.64 8.46 -4.16
CA CYS A 121 0.06 8.12 -2.93
C CYS A 121 0.31 6.60 -2.84
N GLY A 122 1.57 6.18 -2.80
CA GLY A 122 1.97 4.78 -2.66
C GLY A 122 1.91 4.22 -1.23
N ASP A 123 1.86 5.09 -0.20
CA ASP A 123 1.99 4.68 1.20
C ASP A 123 0.93 3.66 1.65
N SER A 124 -0.28 3.72 1.08
CA SER A 124 -1.34 2.75 1.40
C SER A 124 -1.07 1.36 0.85
N GLU A 125 -0.44 1.26 -0.34
CA GLU A 125 -0.02 -0.02 -0.91
C GLU A 125 1.15 -0.59 -0.11
N ASP A 126 2.15 0.23 0.19
CA ASP A 126 3.32 -0.18 0.98
C ASP A 126 2.90 -0.68 2.37
N LEU A 127 1.98 0.04 3.04
CA LEU A 127 1.45 -0.40 4.33
C LEU A 127 0.68 -1.72 4.20
N ALA A 128 -0.12 -1.87 3.15
CA ALA A 128 -0.88 -3.09 2.92
C ALA A 128 0.04 -4.30 2.65
N TYR A 129 1.09 -4.14 1.85
CA TYR A 129 2.09 -5.20 1.64
C TYR A 129 2.79 -5.58 2.95
N ASN A 130 3.22 -4.60 3.74
CA ASN A 130 3.85 -4.86 5.03
C ASN A 130 2.91 -5.62 5.99
N LEU A 131 1.62 -5.28 6.01
CA LEU A 131 0.62 -6.01 6.80
C LEU A 131 0.43 -7.44 6.30
N GLN A 132 0.40 -7.65 4.98
CA GLN A 132 0.31 -8.98 4.37
C GLN A 132 1.49 -9.87 4.80
N GLU A 133 2.71 -9.34 4.81
CA GLU A 133 3.91 -10.06 5.29
C GLU A 133 3.82 -10.48 6.75
N THR A 134 3.04 -9.75 7.56
CA THR A 134 2.81 -10.11 8.98
C THR A 134 1.60 -11.03 9.19
N GLY A 135 0.96 -11.48 8.09
CA GLY A 135 -0.08 -12.51 8.10
C GLY A 135 -1.52 -11.98 8.09
N PHE A 136 -1.73 -10.69 7.82
CA PHE A 136 -3.08 -10.21 7.49
C PHE A 136 -3.47 -10.74 6.11
N THR A 137 -4.70 -11.23 5.96
CA THR A 137 -5.10 -11.99 4.76
C THR A 137 -6.16 -11.30 3.91
N LYS A 138 -6.90 -10.34 4.44
CA LYS A 138 -7.96 -9.63 3.72
C LYS A 138 -7.70 -8.13 3.74
N LEU A 139 -6.91 -7.68 2.78
CA LEU A 139 -6.42 -6.31 2.70
C LEU A 139 -7.00 -5.63 1.45
N TYR A 140 -7.57 -4.46 1.66
CA TYR A 140 -8.17 -3.66 0.61
C TYR A 140 -7.54 -2.27 0.60
N VAL A 141 -7.08 -1.82 -0.56
CA VAL A 141 -6.48 -0.49 -0.74
C VAL A 141 -7.49 0.44 -1.38
N PHE A 142 -7.92 1.45 -0.65
CA PHE A 142 -8.76 2.50 -1.20
C PHE A 142 -7.88 3.61 -1.78
N LYS A 143 -7.59 3.52 -3.10
CA LYS A 143 -6.70 4.47 -3.80
C LYS A 143 -7.27 5.88 -3.88
N GLY A 144 -8.59 6.05 -4.00
CA GLY A 144 -9.24 7.37 -3.97
C GLY A 144 -8.92 8.17 -2.72
N GLY A 145 -8.68 7.48 -1.62
CA GLY A 145 -8.14 8.00 -0.38
C GLY A 145 -8.99 9.10 0.26
N TRP A 146 -8.31 9.89 1.08
CA TRP A 146 -8.95 11.01 1.77
C TRP A 146 -9.56 12.04 0.81
N LEU A 147 -8.92 12.29 -0.32
CA LEU A 147 -9.39 13.28 -1.29
C LEU A 147 -10.80 12.94 -1.79
N GLU A 148 -10.99 11.71 -2.25
CA GLU A 148 -12.27 11.25 -2.80
C GLU A 148 -13.33 11.09 -1.70
N TRP A 149 -12.95 10.53 -0.53
CA TRP A 149 -13.84 10.37 0.62
C TRP A 149 -14.40 11.70 1.13
N SER A 150 -13.52 12.69 1.31
CA SER A 150 -13.91 14.02 1.79
C SER A 150 -14.73 14.81 0.76
N ALA A 151 -14.43 14.66 -0.54
CA ALA A 151 -15.20 15.27 -1.62
C ALA A 151 -16.63 14.70 -1.70
N ALA A 152 -16.81 13.42 -1.38
CA ALA A 152 -18.11 12.78 -1.27
C ALA A 152 -18.89 13.16 0.01
N ASN A 153 -18.30 13.96 0.90
CA ASN A 153 -18.86 14.32 2.21
C ASN A 153 -19.23 13.11 3.08
N TYR A 154 -18.46 12.04 3.00
CA TYR A 154 -18.65 10.85 3.81
C TYR A 154 -18.17 11.07 5.26
N PRO A 155 -18.57 10.21 6.21
CA PRO A 155 -18.30 10.39 7.63
C PRO A 155 -16.79 10.55 7.92
N SER A 156 -16.44 11.66 8.57
CA SER A 156 -15.06 12.03 8.88
C SER A 156 -14.96 12.67 10.26
N GLU A 157 -13.77 12.70 10.82
CA GLU A 157 -13.47 13.36 12.09
C GLU A 157 -12.10 14.05 12.06
N LYS A 158 -11.86 14.89 13.07
CA LYS A 158 -10.62 15.65 13.25
C LYS A 158 -10.17 15.53 14.69
N ILE A 159 -8.88 15.60 14.91
CA ILE A 159 -8.31 15.77 16.25
C ILE A 159 -8.05 17.26 16.46
N ASN A 160 -8.72 17.86 17.42
CA ASN A 160 -8.53 19.26 17.81
C ASN A 160 -7.33 19.44 18.74
#